data_a9dc800c8a7d90a88026680c5705fbcc
#
_entry.id   a9dc800c8a7d90a88026680c5705fbcc
#
_cell.length_a   1.000
_cell.length_b   1.000
_cell.length_c   1.000
_cell.angle_alpha   90.00
_cell.angle_beta   90.00
_cell.angle_gamma   90.00
#
_symmetry.space_group_name_H-M   'P 1'
#
loop_
_entity.id
_entity.type
_entity.pdbx_description
1 polymer ?
#
loop_
_entity_poly.entity_id
_entity_poly.type
_entity_poly.pdbx_seq_one_letter_code
_entity_poly.pdbx_strand_id
1 'polypeptide(L)'
;MTEPPAEGRPGVVVVSYNTRRLTAQLIYSLYRTLRPPEFHLVVVDNGSTDGSAELLSAVADAGLGDLIRNPENRYHGPALNQGMSRLAELHDSGAVPVTAVWLLDSDCVVLRPDALSAPCAVMRQTGAALVGQRGSDTSDADELLGLHSLLLDPAQVWRPDIPPFQDHGSPSEALQRSCAEAGLVAVDFPYTRHGYIVHVGRGSLRQLLAAGERTNRHYDWATTHHEPHFALEPAAPAAYAAFQAAFARDVPTLDGASLVRACR
;
A
#
# COMPACT_ATOMS: atom_id res chain seq x y z
N MET A 1 -24.33 12.05 27.55
CA MET A 1 -23.54 10.80 27.45
C MET A 1 -22.60 11.01 26.27
N THR A 2 -21.32 11.20 26.53
CA THR A 2 -20.31 11.26 25.48
C THR A 2 -20.13 9.85 24.92
N GLU A 3 -20.26 9.68 23.60
CA GLU A 3 -19.87 8.42 22.95
C GLU A 3 -18.45 8.03 23.39
N PRO A 4 -18.20 6.74 23.64
CA PRO A 4 -16.84 6.30 23.92
C PRO A 4 -15.93 6.71 22.75
N PRO A 5 -14.67 7.11 23.02
CA PRO A 5 -13.74 7.45 21.95
C PRO A 5 -13.66 6.29 20.96
N ALA A 6 -13.67 6.60 19.68
CA ALA A 6 -13.56 5.60 18.63
C ALA A 6 -12.30 4.75 18.86
N GLU A 7 -12.45 3.43 18.82
CA GLU A 7 -11.28 2.52 18.90
C GLU A 7 -10.31 2.84 17.77
N GLY A 8 -9.03 3.03 18.11
CA GLY A 8 -8.00 3.34 17.13
C GLY A 8 -7.78 2.16 16.16
N ARG A 9 -7.54 2.48 14.90
CA ARG A 9 -7.30 1.49 13.83
C ARG A 9 -6.14 1.89 12.93
N PRO A 10 -5.47 0.94 12.26
CA PRO A 10 -4.47 1.26 11.26
C PRO A 10 -5.08 2.02 10.07
N GLY A 11 -4.32 2.98 9.53
CA GLY A 11 -4.55 3.55 8.21
C GLY A 11 -3.82 2.75 7.14
N VAL A 12 -4.42 2.59 5.96
CA VAL A 12 -3.79 2.00 4.78
C VAL A 12 -3.70 3.07 3.71
N VAL A 13 -2.49 3.33 3.17
CA VAL A 13 -2.27 4.29 2.08
C VAL A 13 -1.85 3.54 0.83
N VAL A 14 -2.54 3.83 -0.26
CA VAL A 14 -2.30 3.27 -1.59
C VAL A 14 -2.15 4.40 -2.59
N VAL A 15 -1.10 4.38 -3.42
CA VAL A 15 -0.94 5.27 -4.56
C VAL A 15 -1.27 4.50 -5.84
N SER A 16 -2.21 5.01 -6.63
CA SER A 16 -2.62 4.45 -7.93
C SER A 16 -2.20 5.39 -9.05
N TYR A 17 -1.50 4.88 -10.06
CA TYR A 17 -1.22 5.60 -11.30
C TYR A 17 -1.30 4.65 -12.48
N ASN A 18 -2.36 4.78 -13.28
CA ASN A 18 -2.63 3.92 -14.44
C ASN A 18 -2.54 2.42 -14.10
N THR A 19 -3.09 2.00 -12.97
CA THR A 19 -3.07 0.62 -12.45
C THR A 19 -4.46 0.12 -12.11
N ARG A 20 -5.49 0.51 -12.88
CA ARG A 20 -6.91 0.27 -12.61
C ARG A 20 -7.20 -1.15 -12.12
N ARG A 21 -6.74 -2.16 -12.87
CA ARG A 21 -7.00 -3.57 -12.53
C ARG A 21 -6.26 -3.99 -11.27
N LEU A 22 -5.01 -3.61 -11.13
CA LEU A 22 -4.17 -3.98 -9.98
C LEU A 22 -4.69 -3.31 -8.71
N THR A 23 -4.99 -2.02 -8.77
CA THR A 23 -5.59 -1.28 -7.65
C THR A 23 -6.95 -1.88 -7.25
N ALA A 24 -7.79 -2.28 -8.22
CA ALA A 24 -9.05 -2.97 -7.93
C ALA A 24 -8.81 -4.31 -7.22
N GLN A 25 -7.81 -5.08 -7.64
CA GLN A 25 -7.43 -6.34 -7.00
C GLN A 25 -6.92 -6.13 -5.58
N LEU A 26 -6.09 -5.11 -5.35
CA LEU A 26 -5.64 -4.76 -4.02
C LEU A 26 -6.82 -4.38 -3.11
N ILE A 27 -7.68 -3.47 -3.53
CA ILE A 27 -8.87 -3.04 -2.75
C ILE A 27 -9.76 -4.25 -2.44
N TYR A 28 -10.08 -5.07 -3.45
CA TYR A 28 -10.85 -6.28 -3.25
C TYR A 28 -10.19 -7.22 -2.23
N SER A 29 -8.87 -7.43 -2.32
CA SER A 29 -8.13 -8.28 -1.39
C SER A 29 -8.18 -7.75 0.04
N LEU A 30 -8.02 -6.44 0.25
CA LEU A 30 -8.12 -5.80 1.57
C LEU A 30 -9.49 -6.10 2.21
N TYR A 31 -10.58 -5.83 1.50
CA TYR A 31 -11.93 -5.97 2.04
C TYR A 31 -12.39 -7.43 2.21
N ARG A 32 -11.89 -8.34 1.37
CA ARG A 32 -12.21 -9.77 1.46
C ARG A 32 -11.40 -10.49 2.54
N THR A 33 -10.19 -10.01 2.82
CA THR A 33 -9.24 -10.71 3.69
C THR A 33 -9.20 -10.12 5.10
N LEU A 34 -9.16 -8.77 5.22
CA LEU A 34 -9.02 -8.12 6.53
C LEU A 34 -10.37 -7.73 7.16
N ARG A 35 -11.40 -7.46 6.36
CA ARG A 35 -12.74 -6.98 6.75
C ARG A 35 -12.75 -5.61 7.48
N PRO A 36 -13.70 -4.69 7.14
CA PRO A 36 -13.92 -3.49 7.93
C PRO A 36 -14.56 -3.84 9.30
N PRO A 37 -14.28 -3.10 10.36
CA PRO A 37 -13.56 -1.82 10.45
C PRO A 37 -12.06 -1.92 10.80
N GLU A 38 -11.38 -3.03 10.50
CA GLU A 38 -10.00 -3.27 10.93
C GLU A 38 -8.99 -2.23 10.42
N PHE A 39 -9.33 -1.44 9.40
CA PHE A 39 -8.48 -0.40 8.82
C PHE A 39 -9.28 0.77 8.27
N HIS A 40 -8.60 1.89 8.03
CA HIS A 40 -9.10 3.03 7.25
C HIS A 40 -8.28 3.17 5.97
N LEU A 41 -8.93 3.11 4.81
CA LEU A 41 -8.28 3.19 3.51
C LEU A 41 -8.21 4.63 3.01
N VAL A 42 -7.02 5.06 2.57
CA VAL A 42 -6.80 6.29 1.80
C VAL A 42 -6.15 5.90 0.48
N VAL A 43 -6.79 6.20 -0.63
CA VAL A 43 -6.22 5.99 -1.97
C VAL A 43 -5.90 7.35 -2.59
N VAL A 44 -4.69 7.46 -3.14
CA VAL A 44 -4.28 8.62 -3.93
C VAL A 44 -4.26 8.22 -5.40
N ASP A 45 -5.22 8.72 -6.16
CA ASP A 45 -5.16 8.65 -7.64
C ASP A 45 -4.22 9.72 -8.16
N ASN A 46 -3.09 9.28 -8.68
CA ASN A 46 -1.98 10.17 -9.03
C ASN A 46 -2.05 10.68 -10.48
N GLY A 47 -3.24 11.08 -10.93
CA GLY A 47 -3.49 11.60 -12.27
C GLY A 47 -3.64 10.49 -13.31
N SER A 48 -4.37 9.42 -12.99
CA SER A 48 -4.61 8.31 -13.90
C SER A 48 -5.53 8.69 -15.07
N THR A 49 -5.30 8.05 -16.23
CA THR A 49 -6.06 8.23 -17.48
C THR A 49 -6.72 6.92 -17.96
N ASP A 50 -6.56 5.82 -17.21
CA ASP A 50 -7.01 4.47 -17.57
C ASP A 50 -8.40 4.11 -17.01
N GLY A 51 -9.14 5.07 -16.43
CA GLY A 51 -10.41 4.87 -15.74
C GLY A 51 -10.27 4.45 -14.27
N SER A 52 -9.07 4.54 -13.70
CA SER A 52 -8.84 4.35 -12.25
C SER A 52 -9.63 5.36 -11.42
N ALA A 53 -9.60 6.63 -11.83
CA ALA A 53 -10.23 7.72 -11.09
C ALA A 53 -11.76 7.50 -10.88
N GLU A 54 -12.48 7.06 -11.91
CA GLU A 54 -13.90 6.76 -11.86
C GLU A 54 -14.19 5.55 -10.96
N LEU A 55 -13.38 4.50 -11.07
CA LEU A 55 -13.49 3.31 -10.23
C LEU A 55 -13.27 3.66 -8.76
N LEU A 56 -12.23 4.46 -8.46
CA LEU A 56 -11.89 4.87 -7.10
C LEU A 56 -12.91 5.86 -6.51
N SER A 57 -13.49 6.74 -7.34
CA SER A 57 -14.59 7.61 -6.91
C SER A 57 -15.78 6.79 -6.40
N ALA A 58 -16.16 5.71 -7.11
CA ALA A 58 -17.25 4.84 -6.65
C ALA A 58 -16.93 4.13 -5.32
N VAL A 59 -15.66 3.77 -5.09
CA VAL A 59 -15.21 3.19 -3.80
C VAL A 59 -15.36 4.22 -2.67
N ALA A 60 -14.94 5.46 -2.90
CA ALA A 60 -15.07 6.54 -1.92
C ALA A 60 -16.54 6.91 -1.65
N ASP A 61 -17.36 7.05 -2.69
CA ASP A 61 -18.81 7.34 -2.59
C ASP A 61 -19.57 6.25 -1.83
N ALA A 62 -19.08 5.02 -1.87
CA ALA A 62 -19.62 3.90 -1.10
C ALA A 62 -19.18 3.87 0.38
N GLY A 63 -18.33 4.82 0.81
CA GLY A 63 -17.78 4.89 2.16
C GLY A 63 -16.73 3.83 2.46
N LEU A 64 -16.10 3.26 1.43
CA LEU A 64 -15.07 2.24 1.56
C LEU A 64 -13.64 2.83 1.70
N GLY A 65 -13.51 4.15 1.80
CA GLY A 65 -12.23 4.83 2.01
C GLY A 65 -12.26 6.27 1.51
N ASP A 66 -11.19 7.00 1.75
CA ASP A 66 -10.98 8.35 1.25
C ASP A 66 -10.23 8.29 -0.09
N LEU A 67 -10.58 9.19 -0.99
CA LEU A 67 -9.90 9.37 -2.27
C LEU A 67 -9.30 10.78 -2.39
N ILE A 68 -8.01 10.83 -2.68
CA ILE A 68 -7.32 12.05 -3.12
C ILE A 68 -7.09 11.94 -4.61
N ARG A 69 -7.48 12.96 -5.39
CA ARG A 69 -7.28 12.98 -6.85
C ARG A 69 -6.29 14.06 -7.24
N ASN A 70 -5.18 13.66 -7.82
CA ASN A 70 -4.22 14.58 -8.42
C ASN A 70 -4.60 14.86 -9.89
N PRO A 71 -4.47 16.10 -10.36
CA PRO A 71 -4.71 16.42 -11.77
C PRO A 71 -3.62 15.86 -12.71
N GLU A 72 -2.44 15.54 -12.15
CA GLU A 72 -1.27 15.05 -12.86
C GLU A 72 -0.44 14.13 -11.94
N ASN A 73 0.49 13.38 -12.53
CA ASN A 73 1.40 12.51 -11.76
C ASN A 73 2.41 13.35 -10.96
N ARG A 74 2.32 13.26 -9.64
CA ARG A 74 3.21 13.93 -8.67
C ARG A 74 4.34 13.04 -8.18
N TYR A 75 4.60 11.91 -8.82
CA TYR A 75 5.50 10.85 -8.37
C TYR A 75 5.02 10.12 -7.10
N HIS A 76 5.69 9.01 -6.79
CA HIS A 76 5.24 8.10 -5.74
C HIS A 76 5.34 8.72 -4.33
N GLY A 77 6.52 9.25 -3.96
CA GLY A 77 6.75 9.80 -2.63
C GLY A 77 5.83 10.97 -2.27
N PRO A 78 5.70 12.02 -3.09
CA PRO A 78 4.75 13.10 -2.85
C PRO A 78 3.29 12.63 -2.73
N ALA A 79 2.88 11.62 -3.50
CA ALA A 79 1.54 11.06 -3.38
C ALA A 79 1.36 10.28 -2.07
N LEU A 80 2.37 9.51 -1.62
CA LEU A 80 2.36 8.89 -0.29
C LEU A 80 2.23 9.95 0.82
N ASN A 81 2.97 11.06 0.71
CA ASN A 81 2.89 12.16 1.68
C ASN A 81 1.48 12.75 1.78
N GLN A 82 0.74 12.86 0.66
CA GLN A 82 -0.66 13.28 0.69
C GLN A 82 -1.54 12.30 1.46
N GLY A 83 -1.39 11.00 1.23
CA GLY A 83 -2.12 9.97 1.97
C GLY A 83 -1.78 9.97 3.47
N MET A 84 -0.50 10.14 3.81
CA MET A 84 -0.02 10.28 5.20
C MET A 84 -0.61 11.52 5.87
N SER A 85 -0.62 12.68 5.19
CA SER A 85 -1.20 13.93 5.70
C SER A 85 -2.70 13.77 5.94
N ARG A 86 -3.42 13.09 5.04
CA ARG A 86 -4.85 12.81 5.23
C ARG A 86 -5.12 11.96 6.47
N LEU A 87 -4.31 10.94 6.71
CA LEU A 87 -4.43 10.13 7.93
C LEU A 87 -4.09 10.93 9.19
N ALA A 88 -3.10 11.83 9.13
CA ALA A 88 -2.78 12.72 10.24
C ALA A 88 -3.95 13.67 10.56
N GLU A 89 -4.58 14.30 9.55
CA GLU A 89 -5.78 15.13 9.72
C GLU A 89 -6.93 14.36 10.40
N LEU A 90 -7.17 13.12 9.99
CA LEU A 90 -8.18 12.25 10.58
C LEU A 90 -7.87 11.89 12.03
N HIS A 91 -6.59 11.67 12.33
CA HIS A 91 -6.09 11.39 13.68
C HIS A 91 -6.26 12.61 14.57
N ASP A 92 -5.78 13.77 14.14
CA ASP A 92 -5.80 15.02 14.91
C ASP A 92 -7.22 15.53 15.18
N SER A 93 -8.14 15.34 14.23
CA SER A 93 -9.56 15.67 14.41
C SER A 93 -10.32 14.67 15.29
N GLY A 94 -9.71 13.52 15.62
CA GLY A 94 -10.37 12.43 16.34
C GLY A 94 -11.37 11.62 15.52
N ALA A 95 -11.50 11.90 14.21
CA ALA A 95 -12.41 11.17 13.32
C ALA A 95 -11.98 9.72 13.13
N VAL A 96 -10.67 9.49 13.03
CA VAL A 96 -10.06 8.15 12.97
C VAL A 96 -8.77 8.17 13.80
N PRO A 97 -8.77 7.68 15.05
CA PRO A 97 -7.53 7.51 15.81
C PRO A 97 -6.62 6.48 15.10
N VAL A 98 -5.59 6.97 14.41
CA VAL A 98 -4.66 6.13 13.63
C VAL A 98 -3.61 5.51 14.54
N THR A 99 -3.53 4.19 14.59
CA THR A 99 -2.60 3.45 15.46
C THR A 99 -1.34 2.96 14.76
N ALA A 100 -1.38 2.82 13.44
CA ALA A 100 -0.26 2.48 12.57
C ALA A 100 -0.62 2.95 11.15
N VAL A 101 0.36 3.13 10.28
CA VAL A 101 0.12 3.42 8.85
C VAL A 101 0.77 2.33 8.01
N TRP A 102 -0.03 1.63 7.23
CA TRP A 102 0.45 0.62 6.30
C TRP A 102 0.46 1.18 4.87
N LEU A 103 1.64 1.35 4.32
CA LEU A 103 1.82 1.71 2.92
C LEU A 103 1.83 0.45 2.08
N LEU A 104 1.02 0.42 1.02
CA LEU A 104 0.94 -0.68 0.07
C LEU A 104 1.04 -0.18 -1.36
N ASP A 105 1.88 -0.81 -2.17
CA ASP A 105 1.88 -0.60 -3.61
C ASP A 105 0.59 -1.11 -4.24
N SER A 106 0.10 -0.40 -5.26
CA SER A 106 -1.18 -0.71 -5.93
C SER A 106 -1.21 -2.08 -6.61
N ASP A 107 -0.07 -2.74 -6.78
CA ASP A 107 0.09 -4.07 -7.36
C ASP A 107 0.38 -5.17 -6.31
N CYS A 108 0.09 -4.88 -5.05
CA CYS A 108 0.03 -5.88 -3.99
C CYS A 108 -1.34 -6.58 -3.95
N VAL A 109 -1.36 -7.81 -3.45
CA VAL A 109 -2.56 -8.58 -3.12
C VAL A 109 -2.42 -9.16 -1.72
N VAL A 110 -3.36 -8.88 -0.84
CA VAL A 110 -3.38 -9.41 0.53
C VAL A 110 -3.98 -10.81 0.52
N LEU A 111 -3.23 -11.80 1.01
CA LEU A 111 -3.64 -13.20 0.97
C LEU A 111 -4.01 -13.76 2.35
N ARG A 112 -3.45 -13.21 3.44
CA ARG A 112 -3.67 -13.74 4.79
C ARG A 112 -4.47 -12.77 5.65
N PRO A 113 -5.41 -13.28 6.48
CA PRO A 113 -6.22 -12.43 7.35
C PRO A 113 -5.40 -11.72 8.45
N ASP A 114 -4.21 -12.22 8.77
CA ASP A 114 -3.29 -11.62 9.75
C ASP A 114 -2.22 -10.71 9.11
N ALA A 115 -2.36 -10.38 7.82
CA ALA A 115 -1.37 -9.58 7.09
C ALA A 115 -1.18 -8.16 7.64
N LEU A 116 -2.16 -7.60 8.33
CA LEU A 116 -2.08 -6.33 9.02
C LEU A 116 -1.86 -6.50 10.53
N SER A 117 -2.58 -7.41 11.17
CA SER A 117 -2.53 -7.58 12.63
C SER A 117 -1.21 -8.17 13.12
N ALA A 118 -0.57 -9.07 12.36
CA ALA A 118 0.70 -9.68 12.73
C ALA A 118 1.86 -8.65 12.76
N PRO A 119 2.12 -7.84 11.71
CA PRO A 119 3.16 -6.80 11.77
C PRO A 119 2.83 -5.70 12.78
N CYS A 120 1.56 -5.34 13.00
CA CYS A 120 1.17 -4.44 14.09
C CYS A 120 1.51 -5.02 15.47
N ALA A 121 1.36 -6.33 15.66
CA ALA A 121 1.78 -6.99 16.90
C ALA A 121 3.30 -6.95 17.08
N VAL A 122 4.07 -7.21 16.02
CA VAL A 122 5.54 -7.07 16.03
C VAL A 122 5.94 -5.64 16.37
N MET A 123 5.35 -4.63 15.73
CA MET A 123 5.59 -3.22 16.02
C MET A 123 5.41 -2.90 17.51
N ARG A 124 4.28 -3.30 18.09
CA ARG A 124 4.00 -3.07 19.53
C ARG A 124 4.96 -3.81 20.44
N GLN A 125 5.32 -5.07 20.13
CA GLN A 125 6.20 -5.90 20.97
C GLN A 125 7.65 -5.41 20.97
N THR A 126 8.11 -4.86 19.85
CA THR A 126 9.50 -4.43 19.68
C THR A 126 9.69 -2.93 19.89
N GLY A 127 8.61 -2.15 19.93
CA GLY A 127 8.68 -0.69 19.90
C GLY A 127 9.17 -0.15 18.55
N ALA A 128 9.04 -0.92 17.46
CA ALA A 128 9.53 -0.54 16.16
C ALA A 128 8.77 0.66 15.59
N ALA A 129 9.52 1.62 15.03
CA ALA A 129 8.97 2.71 14.24
C ALA A 129 8.59 2.25 12.82
N LEU A 130 9.31 1.25 12.30
CA LEU A 130 9.18 0.73 10.95
C LEU A 130 9.15 -0.80 10.98
N VAL A 131 8.19 -1.40 10.26
CA VAL A 131 8.11 -2.86 10.04
C VAL A 131 7.89 -3.11 8.56
N GLY A 132 8.79 -3.84 7.92
CA GLY A 132 8.74 -4.12 6.48
C GLY A 132 9.67 -5.24 6.10
N GLN A 133 9.73 -5.62 4.83
CA GLN A 133 10.59 -6.71 4.38
C GLN A 133 11.90 -6.17 3.81
N ARG A 134 13.03 -6.69 4.30
CA ARG A 134 14.37 -6.38 3.76
C ARG A 134 14.64 -7.14 2.46
N GLY A 135 15.46 -6.54 1.60
CA GLY A 135 15.99 -7.22 0.41
C GLY A 135 14.95 -7.52 -0.66
N SER A 136 13.84 -6.78 -0.72
CA SER A 136 12.76 -7.11 -1.64
C SER A 136 12.79 -6.37 -2.97
N ASP A 137 13.52 -5.28 -3.12
CA ASP A 137 13.24 -4.45 -4.30
C ASP A 137 14.36 -3.63 -4.90
N THR A 138 15.56 -3.66 -4.58
CA THR A 138 16.58 -2.95 -5.40
C THR A 138 17.95 -2.88 -4.74
N SER A 139 18.81 -3.23 -5.43
CA SER A 139 20.18 -2.95 -5.85
C SER A 139 21.17 -2.29 -4.88
N ASP A 140 20.85 -1.47 -3.90
CA ASP A 140 21.87 -0.76 -3.15
C ASP A 140 21.66 -0.66 -1.63
N ALA A 141 20.63 -1.28 -1.08
CA ALA A 141 20.42 -1.24 0.35
C ALA A 141 19.72 -2.49 0.87
N ASP A 142 20.45 -3.60 0.96
CA ASP A 142 20.03 -4.78 1.75
C ASP A 142 19.64 -4.40 3.19
N GLU A 143 19.94 -3.16 3.59
CA GLU A 143 19.63 -2.60 4.91
C GLU A 143 18.25 -1.94 5.00
N LEU A 144 17.68 -1.45 3.88
CA LEU A 144 16.40 -0.77 3.90
C LEU A 144 15.21 -1.75 3.79
N LEU A 145 14.08 -1.34 4.36
CA LEU A 145 12.81 -2.04 4.22
C LEU A 145 12.16 -1.65 2.89
N GLY A 146 11.59 -2.63 2.19
CA GLY A 146 10.90 -2.42 0.92
C GLY A 146 9.64 -1.58 1.09
N LEU A 147 9.47 -0.59 0.21
CA LEU A 147 8.34 0.34 0.26
C LEU A 147 7.02 -0.29 -0.22
N HIS A 148 7.08 -1.38 -0.99
CA HIS A 148 5.89 -2.07 -1.49
C HIS A 148 4.92 -2.52 -0.37
N SER A 149 5.44 -2.74 0.85
CA SER A 149 4.68 -3.03 2.06
C SER A 149 5.46 -2.56 3.28
N LEU A 150 5.20 -1.36 3.75
CA LEU A 150 5.89 -0.73 4.87
C LEU A 150 4.89 -0.24 5.91
N LEU A 151 4.99 -0.76 7.14
CA LEU A 151 4.20 -0.32 8.28
C LEU A 151 5.00 0.69 9.09
N LEU A 152 4.37 1.80 9.43
CA LEU A 152 4.93 2.93 10.17
C LEU A 152 4.17 3.14 11.48
N ASP A 153 4.90 3.46 12.56
CA ASP A 153 4.31 3.98 13.78
C ASP A 153 4.16 5.50 13.69
N PRO A 154 2.94 6.04 13.55
CA PRO A 154 2.71 7.48 13.41
C PRO A 154 3.26 8.30 14.59
N ALA A 155 3.23 7.76 15.81
CA ALA A 155 3.75 8.45 17.00
C ALA A 155 5.27 8.68 16.94
N GLN A 156 5.98 7.85 16.17
CA GLN A 156 7.42 7.93 16.01
C GLN A 156 7.87 8.60 14.71
N VAL A 157 7.06 8.52 13.63
CA VAL A 157 7.47 9.04 12.31
C VAL A 157 6.82 10.37 11.94
N TRP A 158 5.69 10.76 12.54
CA TRP A 158 5.07 12.08 12.33
C TRP A 158 5.77 13.14 13.20
N ARG A 159 7.03 13.35 12.91
CA ARG A 159 7.91 14.30 13.63
C ARG A 159 8.60 15.23 12.64
N PRO A 160 8.87 16.50 13.02
CA PRO A 160 9.51 17.46 12.13
C PRO A 160 10.95 17.08 11.70
N ASP A 161 11.63 16.27 12.50
CA ASP A 161 12.99 15.79 12.25
C ASP A 161 13.05 14.53 11.38
N ILE A 162 11.92 13.90 11.09
CA ILE A 162 11.82 12.79 10.13
C ILE A 162 11.31 13.35 8.79
N PRO A 163 12.12 13.30 7.72
CA PRO A 163 11.75 13.88 6.43
C PRO A 163 10.60 13.11 5.77
N PRO A 164 9.79 13.77 4.94
CA PRO A 164 8.77 13.10 4.14
C PRO A 164 9.40 12.20 3.05
N PHE A 165 8.57 11.38 2.42
CA PHE A 165 8.98 10.60 1.26
C PHE A 165 9.45 11.50 0.12
N GLN A 166 10.56 11.13 -0.51
CA GLN A 166 11.14 11.86 -1.64
C GLN A 166 10.45 11.50 -2.95
N ASP A 167 10.58 12.36 -3.95
CA ASP A 167 9.91 12.17 -5.25
C ASP A 167 10.60 11.16 -6.17
N HIS A 168 11.93 11.00 -6.10
CA HIS A 168 12.73 10.20 -7.01
C HIS A 168 13.59 9.13 -6.32
N GLY A 169 14.01 8.13 -7.10
CA GLY A 169 14.93 7.09 -6.64
C GLY A 169 14.29 6.12 -5.66
N SER A 170 14.79 6.07 -4.46
CA SER A 170 14.22 5.32 -3.34
C SER A 170 13.43 6.28 -2.43
N PRO A 171 12.11 6.43 -2.61
CA PRO A 171 11.34 7.46 -1.90
C PRO A 171 11.41 7.40 -0.38
N SER A 172 11.61 6.21 0.18
CA SER A 172 11.68 5.99 1.64
C SER A 172 13.08 6.08 2.23
N GLU A 173 14.14 6.21 1.41
CA GLU A 173 15.52 6.11 1.90
C GLU A 173 15.85 7.19 2.94
N ALA A 174 15.58 8.45 2.65
CA ALA A 174 15.85 9.54 3.58
C ALA A 174 15.08 9.39 4.90
N LEU A 175 13.81 9.01 4.82
CA LEU A 175 12.99 8.72 6.00
C LEU A 175 13.61 7.59 6.83
N GLN A 176 13.95 6.47 6.21
CA GLN A 176 14.50 5.31 6.92
C GLN A 176 15.88 5.60 7.53
N ARG A 177 16.75 6.33 6.83
CA ARG A 177 18.07 6.77 7.36
C ARG A 177 17.90 7.71 8.54
N SER A 178 17.00 8.70 8.46
CA SER A 178 16.72 9.61 9.57
C SER A 178 16.12 8.89 10.77
N CYS A 179 15.26 7.90 10.57
CA CYS A 179 14.79 7.02 11.64
C CYS A 179 15.96 6.29 12.33
N ALA A 180 16.88 5.73 11.54
CA ALA A 180 18.06 5.03 12.08
C ALA A 180 19.00 5.99 12.85
N GLU A 181 19.25 7.19 12.33
CA GLU A 181 20.04 8.24 12.99
C GLU A 181 19.40 8.72 14.29
N ALA A 182 18.07 8.75 14.36
CA ALA A 182 17.30 9.04 15.56
C ALA A 182 17.23 7.87 16.55
N GLY A 183 17.88 6.73 16.25
CA GLY A 183 17.86 5.52 17.07
C GLY A 183 16.53 4.77 17.08
N LEU A 184 15.64 5.02 16.11
CA LEU A 184 14.37 4.34 15.98
C LEU A 184 14.56 2.93 15.43
N VAL A 185 13.77 1.98 15.92
CA VAL A 185 13.86 0.56 15.57
C VAL A 185 13.15 0.28 14.26
N ALA A 186 13.83 -0.42 13.34
CA ALA A 186 13.27 -0.97 12.10
C ALA A 186 13.36 -2.50 12.15
N VAL A 187 12.25 -3.20 11.90
CA VAL A 187 12.14 -4.66 12.01
C VAL A 187 11.84 -5.28 10.65
N ASP A 188 12.61 -6.33 10.30
CA ASP A 188 12.32 -7.16 9.11
C ASP A 188 11.09 -8.03 9.37
N PHE A 189 10.08 -7.92 8.49
CA PHE A 189 8.88 -8.73 8.52
C PHE A 189 8.65 -9.39 7.16
N PRO A 190 8.50 -10.71 7.09
CA PRO A 190 8.54 -11.46 5.83
C PRO A 190 7.22 -11.40 5.06
N TYR A 191 6.77 -10.23 4.65
CA TYR A 191 5.48 -10.01 3.98
C TYR A 191 5.26 -10.93 2.77
N THR A 192 6.18 -10.91 1.80
CA THR A 192 6.09 -11.77 0.61
C THR A 192 6.69 -13.14 0.86
N ARG A 193 7.79 -13.22 1.63
CA ARG A 193 8.49 -14.48 1.94
C ARG A 193 7.61 -15.49 2.68
N HIS A 194 6.61 -15.04 3.45
CA HIS A 194 5.68 -15.90 4.17
C HIS A 194 4.23 -15.79 3.68
N GLY A 195 4.04 -15.27 2.46
CA GLY A 195 2.74 -15.26 1.79
C GLY A 195 1.66 -14.41 2.47
N TYR A 196 2.03 -13.42 3.27
CA TYR A 196 1.05 -12.45 3.79
C TYR A 196 0.45 -11.62 2.66
N ILE A 197 1.31 -11.22 1.74
CA ILE A 197 0.94 -10.54 0.50
C ILE A 197 1.69 -11.16 -0.69
N VAL A 198 1.18 -10.92 -1.88
CA VAL A 198 1.90 -11.05 -3.15
C VAL A 198 2.15 -9.65 -3.69
N HIS A 199 3.38 -9.36 -4.06
CA HIS A 199 3.75 -8.16 -4.80
C HIS A 199 3.99 -8.56 -6.26
N VAL A 200 3.11 -8.14 -7.16
CA VAL A 200 3.20 -8.46 -8.59
C VAL A 200 4.43 -7.79 -9.22
N GLY A 201 4.80 -6.63 -8.68
CA GLY A 201 5.95 -5.84 -9.06
C GLY A 201 5.76 -5.07 -10.36
N ARG A 202 6.12 -3.78 -10.32
CA ARG A 202 6.18 -2.87 -11.48
C ARG A 202 4.86 -2.73 -12.25
N GLY A 203 3.74 -2.72 -11.53
CA GLY A 203 2.42 -2.67 -12.14
C GLY A 203 2.24 -1.49 -13.08
N SER A 204 2.62 -0.27 -12.66
CA SER A 204 2.55 0.94 -13.49
C SER A 204 3.43 0.82 -14.74
N LEU A 205 4.68 0.33 -14.60
CA LEU A 205 5.60 0.18 -15.72
C LEU A 205 5.07 -0.81 -16.76
N ARG A 206 4.56 -1.97 -16.34
CA ARG A 206 3.99 -2.97 -17.25
C ARG A 206 2.83 -2.42 -18.05
N GLN A 207 2.00 -1.58 -17.45
CA GLN A 207 0.86 -0.97 -18.13
C GLN A 207 1.31 0.13 -19.12
N LEU A 208 2.29 0.96 -18.75
CA LEU A 208 2.87 1.94 -19.64
C LEU A 208 3.51 1.30 -20.88
N LEU A 209 4.27 0.21 -20.69
CA LEU A 209 4.85 -0.57 -21.80
C LEU A 209 3.79 -1.20 -22.69
N ALA A 210 2.72 -1.74 -22.11
CA ALA A 210 1.60 -2.31 -22.85
C ALA A 210 0.83 -1.24 -23.67
N ALA A 211 0.78 -0.01 -23.18
CA ALA A 211 0.23 1.15 -23.89
C ALA A 211 1.17 1.75 -24.96
N GLY A 212 2.40 1.23 -25.09
CA GLY A 212 3.39 1.74 -26.03
C GLY A 212 4.03 3.07 -25.60
N GLU A 213 3.86 3.46 -24.35
CA GLU A 213 4.48 4.66 -23.80
C GLU A 213 5.99 4.44 -23.56
N ARG A 214 6.81 5.43 -23.87
CA ARG A 214 8.25 5.40 -23.59
C ARG A 214 8.45 5.62 -22.08
N THR A 215 9.10 4.66 -21.44
CA THR A 215 9.60 4.84 -20.09
C THR A 215 10.85 5.71 -20.09
N ASN A 216 11.07 6.51 -19.05
CA ASN A 216 12.33 7.21 -18.90
C ASN A 216 13.46 6.22 -18.51
N ARG A 217 14.72 6.63 -18.74
CA ARG A 217 15.92 5.77 -18.58
C ARG A 217 16.07 5.05 -17.24
N HIS A 218 15.40 5.50 -16.17
CA HIS A 218 15.44 4.85 -14.85
C HIS A 218 14.76 3.48 -14.81
N TYR A 219 13.96 3.15 -15.83
CA TYR A 219 13.20 1.88 -15.88
C TYR A 219 13.65 0.91 -16.97
N ASP A 220 14.67 1.28 -17.78
CA ASP A 220 15.14 0.41 -18.90
C ASP A 220 15.71 -0.94 -18.44
N TRP A 221 16.30 -0.99 -17.23
CA TRP A 221 16.76 -2.25 -16.60
C TRP A 221 15.59 -3.09 -16.08
N ALA A 222 14.43 -2.48 -15.88
CA ALA A 222 13.26 -3.05 -15.29
C ALA A 222 12.48 -4.01 -16.19
N THR A 223 12.78 -4.03 -17.48
CA THR A 223 11.97 -4.72 -18.49
C THR A 223 12.21 -6.22 -18.60
N THR A 224 13.26 -6.76 -17.99
CA THR A 224 13.77 -8.09 -18.32
C THR A 224 13.45 -9.21 -17.34
N HIS A 225 13.06 -8.96 -16.09
CA HIS A 225 12.92 -10.02 -15.08
C HIS A 225 11.83 -9.74 -14.04
N HIS A 226 10.55 -10.07 -14.29
CA HIS A 226 9.56 -10.04 -13.20
C HIS A 226 8.44 -11.06 -13.38
N GLU A 227 8.59 -12.12 -12.60
CA GLU A 227 7.47 -12.93 -12.11
C GLU A 227 7.06 -12.43 -10.72
N PRO A 228 5.79 -12.65 -10.30
CA PRO A 228 5.37 -12.38 -8.92
C PRO A 228 6.32 -13.03 -7.92
N HIS A 229 6.77 -12.27 -6.91
CA HIS A 229 7.68 -12.80 -5.90
C HIS A 229 6.93 -13.71 -4.92
N PHE A 230 6.94 -15.01 -5.17
CA PHE A 230 6.42 -16.04 -4.26
C PHE A 230 7.52 -16.69 -3.42
N ALA A 231 8.66 -16.08 -3.29
CA ALA A 231 9.98 -16.69 -3.17
C ALA A 231 10.16 -17.78 -2.10
N LEU A 232 9.35 -17.87 -1.03
CA LEU A 232 9.62 -18.87 0.03
C LEU A 232 8.38 -19.55 0.62
N GLU A 233 7.15 -19.08 0.32
CA GLU A 233 5.93 -19.73 0.81
C GLU A 233 5.33 -20.63 -0.27
N PRO A 234 5.41 -21.96 -0.15
CA PRO A 234 4.94 -22.89 -1.21
C PRO A 234 3.43 -22.79 -1.50
N ALA A 235 2.63 -22.31 -0.53
CA ALA A 235 1.19 -22.17 -0.70
C ALA A 235 0.79 -20.86 -1.40
N ALA A 236 1.67 -19.86 -1.49
CA ALA A 236 1.35 -18.55 -2.03
C ALA A 236 0.91 -18.58 -3.51
N PRO A 237 1.52 -19.35 -4.42
CA PRO A 237 1.07 -19.45 -5.82
C PRO A 237 -0.36 -19.97 -5.93
N ALA A 238 -0.72 -21.01 -5.18
CA ALA A 238 -2.08 -21.57 -5.17
C ALA A 238 -3.08 -20.59 -4.57
N ALA A 239 -2.74 -19.92 -3.47
CA ALA A 239 -3.57 -18.90 -2.84
C ALA A 239 -3.80 -17.70 -3.79
N TYR A 240 -2.76 -17.26 -4.49
CA TYR A 240 -2.88 -16.20 -5.49
C TYR A 240 -3.74 -16.62 -6.69
N ALA A 241 -3.59 -17.84 -7.21
CA ALA A 241 -4.44 -18.36 -8.28
C ALA A 241 -5.91 -18.44 -7.85
N ALA A 242 -6.19 -18.92 -6.63
CA ALA A 242 -7.53 -18.94 -6.06
C ALA A 242 -8.11 -17.52 -5.91
N PHE A 243 -7.29 -16.57 -5.45
CA PHE A 243 -7.68 -15.15 -5.39
C PHE A 243 -8.04 -14.61 -6.77
N GLN A 244 -7.23 -14.84 -7.81
CA GLN A 244 -7.50 -14.37 -9.17
C GLN A 244 -8.82 -14.92 -9.72
N ALA A 245 -9.10 -16.20 -9.45
CA ALA A 245 -10.38 -16.82 -9.84
C ALA A 245 -11.56 -16.21 -9.09
N ALA A 246 -11.42 -15.93 -7.79
CA ALA A 246 -12.44 -15.28 -7.00
C ALA A 246 -12.69 -13.84 -7.48
N PHE A 247 -11.63 -13.07 -7.71
CA PHE A 247 -11.73 -11.70 -8.23
C PHE A 247 -12.46 -11.67 -9.59
N ALA A 248 -12.10 -12.55 -10.52
CA ALA A 248 -12.73 -12.60 -11.84
C ALA A 248 -14.23 -12.97 -11.75
N ARG A 249 -14.63 -13.79 -10.79
CA ARG A 249 -16.05 -14.16 -10.54
C ARG A 249 -16.82 -13.03 -9.89
N ASP A 250 -16.25 -12.38 -8.86
CA ASP A 250 -16.94 -11.42 -8.00
C ASP A 250 -16.93 -10.00 -8.59
N VAL A 251 -15.94 -9.70 -9.44
CA VAL A 251 -15.77 -8.44 -10.18
C VAL A 251 -15.77 -8.75 -11.70
N PRO A 252 -16.90 -9.19 -12.26
CA PRO A 252 -16.97 -9.63 -13.68
C PRO A 252 -16.74 -8.47 -14.66
N THR A 253 -17.11 -7.27 -14.25
CA THR A 253 -16.78 -6.01 -14.96
C THR A 253 -15.88 -5.16 -14.10
N LEU A 254 -14.81 -4.64 -14.70
CA LEU A 254 -13.85 -3.78 -13.99
C LEU A 254 -14.41 -2.36 -13.90
N ASP A 255 -15.50 -2.20 -13.15
CA ASP A 255 -16.15 -0.93 -12.83
C ASP A 255 -16.34 -0.75 -11.31
N GLY A 256 -16.62 0.49 -10.91
CA GLY A 256 -16.77 0.83 -9.50
C GLY A 256 -17.93 0.10 -8.82
N ALA A 257 -19.07 -0.08 -9.51
CA ALA A 257 -20.23 -0.72 -8.92
C ALA A 257 -19.99 -2.21 -8.65
N SER A 258 -19.31 -2.91 -9.56
CA SER A 258 -18.93 -4.31 -9.37
C SER A 258 -17.93 -4.46 -8.23
N LEU A 259 -16.92 -3.62 -8.18
CA LEU A 259 -15.92 -3.64 -7.11
C LEU A 259 -16.56 -3.36 -5.73
N VAL A 260 -17.38 -2.32 -5.62
CA VAL A 260 -18.09 -1.97 -4.37
C VAL A 260 -18.97 -3.12 -3.89
N ARG A 261 -19.72 -3.77 -4.78
CA ARG A 261 -20.53 -4.95 -4.39
C ARG A 261 -19.66 -6.10 -3.86
N ALA A 262 -18.51 -6.33 -4.48
CA ALA A 262 -17.60 -7.39 -4.10
C ALA A 262 -16.86 -7.11 -2.76
N CYS A 263 -16.72 -5.85 -2.37
CA CYS A 263 -16.08 -5.42 -1.11
C CYS A 263 -17.05 -5.41 0.09
N ARG A 264 -18.36 -5.43 -0.14
CA ARG A 264 -19.42 -5.51 0.90
C ARG A 264 -19.79 -6.96 1.23
#